data_7d26321a7458cddcee9f82115823c31a
#
_entry.id   7d26321a7458cddcee9f82115823c31a
#
_cell.length_a   1.000
_cell.length_b   1.000
_cell.length_c   1.000
_cell.angle_alpha   90.00
_cell.angle_beta   90.00
_cell.angle_gamma   90.00
#
_symmetry.space_group_name_H-M   'P 1'
#
loop_
_entity.id
_entity.type
_entity.pdbx_description
1 polymer ?
#
loop_
_entity_poly.entity_id
_entity_poly.type
_entity_poly.pdbx_seq_one_letter_code
_entity_poly.pdbx_strand_id
1 'polypeptide(L)'
;MSRLIYYVASSLDGFIADEHDSLDWLLSHAQEPGGGNDYDSFIANIGAIAMGSTTYEWVLANGGWSYEMPAWVLTTRDLAAPASTAADGPADVRFARGDVTAVYEAMRQAAGEKDLWVVGGGELAGQFADAGLLDEVHLSIAPATLGRGRPLLPRRLDLELIEQGTNGPFVTARHRVRRADNG
;
A
#
# COMPACT_ATOMS: atom_id res chain seq x y z
N MET A 1 -12.87 7.50 -12.83
CA MET A 1 -12.24 6.19 -13.10
C MET A 1 -11.37 5.87 -11.90
N SER A 2 -11.60 4.75 -11.22
CA SER A 2 -10.86 4.34 -10.02
C SER A 2 -9.40 4.07 -10.37
N ARG A 3 -8.47 4.60 -9.59
CA ARG A 3 -7.02 4.37 -9.73
C ARG A 3 -6.58 3.32 -8.73
N LEU A 4 -5.62 2.49 -9.11
CA LEU A 4 -4.89 1.64 -8.18
C LEU A 4 -3.62 2.38 -7.73
N ILE A 5 -3.53 2.66 -6.44
CA ILE A 5 -2.49 3.48 -5.84
C ILE A 5 -1.65 2.61 -4.88
N TYR A 6 -0.34 2.65 -5.02
CA TYR A 6 0.59 2.15 -4.01
C TYR A 6 0.98 3.31 -3.10
N TYR A 7 0.28 3.44 -1.96
CA TYR A 7 0.57 4.44 -0.94
C TYR A 7 1.42 3.77 0.15
N VAL A 8 2.63 4.29 0.36
CA VAL A 8 3.64 3.63 1.18
C VAL A 8 4.67 4.61 1.74
N ALA A 9 5.24 4.26 2.90
CA ALA A 9 6.44 4.91 3.41
C ALA A 9 7.68 4.05 3.17
N SER A 10 8.83 4.68 2.92
CA SER A 10 10.10 4.00 2.77
C SER A 10 11.24 4.69 3.52
N SER A 11 12.34 3.97 3.71
CA SER A 11 13.63 4.55 4.05
C SER A 11 14.19 5.35 2.88
N LEU A 12 15.18 6.21 3.14
CA LEU A 12 15.86 7.00 2.11
C LEU A 12 16.53 6.11 1.04
N ASP A 13 16.99 4.93 1.43
CA ASP A 13 17.65 3.95 0.55
C ASP A 13 16.69 2.90 -0.04
N GLY A 14 15.37 3.11 0.05
CA GLY A 14 14.36 2.41 -0.74
C GLY A 14 13.85 1.09 -0.15
N PHE A 15 13.75 0.98 1.16
CA PHE A 15 13.17 -0.18 1.85
C PHE A 15 11.89 0.18 2.59
N ILE A 16 10.91 -0.73 2.62
CA ILE A 16 9.63 -0.56 3.32
C ILE A 16 9.61 -1.22 4.70
N ALA A 17 10.51 -2.14 4.96
CA ALA A 17 10.74 -2.79 6.25
C ALA A 17 12.20 -3.23 6.33
N ASP A 18 12.70 -3.47 7.52
CA ASP A 18 14.02 -4.06 7.69
C ASP A 18 14.06 -5.57 7.36
N GLU A 19 15.18 -6.22 7.57
CA GLU A 19 15.36 -7.64 7.27
C GLU A 19 14.54 -8.57 8.19
N HIS A 20 14.00 -8.03 9.30
CA HIS A 20 13.13 -8.73 10.26
C HIS A 20 11.64 -8.34 10.14
N ASP A 21 11.26 -7.66 9.05
CA ASP A 21 9.92 -7.11 8.80
C ASP A 21 9.47 -6.07 9.85
N SER A 22 10.43 -5.43 10.58
CA SER A 22 10.12 -4.37 11.54
C SER A 22 9.95 -3.02 10.85
N LEU A 23 9.04 -2.20 11.43
CA LEU A 23 8.80 -0.80 11.09
C LEU A 23 9.17 0.17 12.22
N ASP A 24 9.92 -0.26 13.23
CA ASP A 24 10.28 0.58 14.38
C ASP A 24 11.01 1.86 13.95
N TRP A 25 11.87 1.75 12.92
CA TRP A 25 12.57 2.87 12.30
C TRP A 25 11.63 3.92 11.70
N LEU A 26 10.47 3.50 11.18
CA LEU A 26 9.46 4.38 10.61
C LEU A 26 8.59 5.01 11.71
N LEU A 27 8.14 4.20 12.67
CA LEU A 27 7.24 4.60 13.74
C LEU A 27 7.89 5.56 14.74
N SER A 28 9.22 5.68 14.75
CA SER A 28 9.95 6.67 15.53
C SER A 28 9.81 8.12 15.00
N HIS A 29 9.25 8.29 13.79
CA HIS A 29 9.04 9.59 13.15
C HIS A 29 7.55 9.92 13.08
N ALA A 30 7.16 11.09 13.60
CA ALA A 30 5.76 11.53 13.56
C ALA A 30 5.45 12.25 12.24
N GLN A 31 4.31 11.93 11.66
CA GLN A 31 3.70 12.70 10.58
C GLN A 31 2.82 13.81 11.15
N GLU A 32 2.64 14.88 10.40
CA GLU A 32 1.79 16.00 10.77
C GLU A 32 0.45 15.92 10.02
N PRO A 33 -0.69 16.13 10.69
CA PRO A 33 -1.98 16.19 10.01
C PRO A 33 -2.01 17.29 8.93
N GLY A 34 -2.52 16.96 7.75
CA GLY A 34 -2.61 17.90 6.62
C GLY A 34 -1.29 18.15 5.88
N GLY A 35 -0.23 17.44 6.20
CA GLY A 35 1.02 17.46 5.43
C GLY A 35 0.90 16.74 4.09
N GLY A 36 1.98 16.71 3.31
CA GLY A 36 2.02 15.97 2.05
C GLY A 36 1.69 14.49 2.25
N ASN A 37 0.97 13.88 1.32
CA ASN A 37 0.43 12.52 1.45
C ASN A 37 -0.33 12.30 2.78
N ASP A 38 -1.21 13.24 3.14
CA ASP A 38 -2.03 13.13 4.34
C ASP A 38 -2.89 11.85 4.31
N TYR A 39 -2.74 11.02 5.35
CA TYR A 39 -3.38 9.70 5.40
C TYR A 39 -4.90 9.79 5.49
N ASP A 40 -5.43 10.71 6.28
CA ASP A 40 -6.88 10.83 6.50
C ASP A 40 -7.59 11.23 5.19
N SER A 41 -7.02 12.18 4.47
CA SER A 41 -7.50 12.58 3.16
C SER A 41 -7.39 11.47 2.12
N PHE A 42 -6.32 10.68 2.19
CA PHE A 42 -6.11 9.55 1.29
C PHE A 42 -7.14 8.44 1.54
N ILE A 43 -7.25 7.95 2.78
CA ILE A 43 -8.10 6.80 3.11
C ILE A 43 -9.60 7.07 2.89
N ALA A 44 -10.05 8.31 3.02
CA ALA A 44 -11.44 8.70 2.77
C ALA A 44 -11.87 8.44 1.31
N ASN A 45 -10.93 8.42 0.38
CA ASN A 45 -11.17 8.19 -1.04
C ASN A 45 -10.93 6.73 -1.47
N ILE A 46 -10.56 5.83 -0.55
CA ILE A 46 -10.29 4.43 -0.84
C ILE A 46 -11.53 3.58 -0.62
N GLY A 47 -11.86 2.75 -1.59
CA GLY A 47 -13.03 1.85 -1.55
C GLY A 47 -12.68 0.39 -1.41
N ALA A 48 -11.45 -0.02 -1.67
CA ALA A 48 -10.96 -1.39 -1.50
C ALA A 48 -9.44 -1.41 -1.36
N ILE A 49 -8.92 -2.39 -0.62
CA ILE A 49 -7.49 -2.52 -0.37
C ILE A 49 -6.97 -3.93 -0.70
N ALA A 50 -5.69 -4.03 -1.04
CA ALA A 50 -4.97 -5.29 -1.21
C ALA A 50 -3.66 -5.29 -0.45
N MET A 51 -3.28 -6.42 0.12
CA MET A 51 -2.01 -6.60 0.81
C MET A 51 -1.52 -8.06 0.74
N GLY A 52 -0.23 -8.23 0.93
CA GLY A 52 0.37 -9.55 1.12
C GLY A 52 0.19 -10.05 2.56
N SER A 53 0.43 -11.34 2.77
CA SER A 53 0.26 -11.99 4.08
C SER A 53 1.15 -11.41 5.18
N THR A 54 2.38 -11.02 4.88
CA THR A 54 3.29 -10.41 5.86
C THR A 54 2.74 -9.07 6.37
N THR A 55 2.25 -8.22 5.46
CA THR A 55 1.59 -6.95 5.82
C THR A 55 0.34 -7.19 6.64
N TYR A 56 -0.47 -8.17 6.27
CA TYR A 56 -1.69 -8.56 7.00
C TYR A 56 -1.38 -8.97 8.44
N GLU A 57 -0.42 -9.87 8.63
CA GLU A 57 -0.01 -10.35 9.95
C GLU A 57 0.58 -9.21 10.80
N TRP A 58 1.36 -8.31 10.18
CA TRP A 58 1.90 -7.14 10.86
C TRP A 58 0.77 -6.21 11.35
N VAL A 59 -0.24 -5.94 10.52
CA VAL A 59 -1.41 -5.12 10.90
C VAL A 59 -2.13 -5.73 12.09
N LEU A 60 -2.39 -7.04 12.06
CA LEU A 60 -3.06 -7.71 13.19
C LEU A 60 -2.24 -7.66 14.49
N ALA A 61 -0.93 -7.75 14.40
CA ALA A 61 -0.04 -7.69 15.56
C ALA A 61 0.13 -6.29 16.15
N ASN A 62 -0.09 -5.22 15.34
CA ASN A 62 0.22 -3.83 15.70
C ASN A 62 -1.04 -2.94 15.72
N GLY A 63 -2.04 -3.32 16.48
CA GLY A 63 -3.25 -2.53 16.69
C GLY A 63 -4.55 -3.15 16.20
N GLY A 64 -4.48 -4.33 15.57
CA GLY A 64 -5.63 -5.04 15.07
C GLY A 64 -6.15 -4.49 13.74
N TRP A 65 -7.28 -5.03 13.29
CA TRP A 65 -7.86 -4.69 11.99
C TRP A 65 -8.67 -3.39 12.07
N SER A 66 -8.19 -2.33 11.46
CA SER A 66 -8.82 -1.00 11.49
C SER A 66 -9.51 -0.60 10.17
N TYR A 67 -9.39 -1.40 9.12
CA TYR A 67 -9.97 -1.07 7.81
C TYR A 67 -11.45 -1.44 7.75
N GLU A 68 -12.27 -0.49 7.28
CA GLU A 68 -13.72 -0.65 7.14
C GLU A 68 -14.14 -1.07 5.71
N MET A 69 -13.25 -0.89 4.72
CA MET A 69 -13.49 -1.28 3.35
C MET A 69 -13.09 -2.73 3.11
N PRO A 70 -13.64 -3.37 2.04
CA PRO A 70 -13.23 -4.70 1.62
C PRO A 70 -11.73 -4.81 1.37
N ALA A 71 -11.11 -5.86 1.90
CA ALA A 71 -9.68 -6.11 1.81
C ALA A 71 -9.37 -7.47 1.20
N TRP A 72 -8.46 -7.51 0.25
CA TRP A 72 -7.92 -8.74 -0.32
C TRP A 72 -6.53 -9.01 0.23
N VAL A 73 -6.35 -10.20 0.84
CA VAL A 73 -5.06 -10.68 1.31
C VAL A 73 -4.55 -11.75 0.35
N LEU A 74 -3.50 -11.44 -0.40
CA LEU A 74 -2.90 -12.37 -1.33
C LEU A 74 -1.91 -13.28 -0.60
N THR A 75 -2.24 -14.57 -0.52
CA THR A 75 -1.45 -15.55 0.23
C THR A 75 -1.71 -16.97 -0.28
N THR A 76 -0.70 -17.82 -0.18
CA THR A 76 -0.83 -19.27 -0.37
C THR A 76 -1.10 -20.01 0.94
N ARG A 77 -1.00 -19.30 2.08
CA ARG A 77 -1.20 -19.84 3.42
C ARG A 77 -2.67 -19.77 3.83
N ASP A 78 -3.09 -20.68 4.70
CA ASP A 78 -4.41 -20.62 5.31
C ASP A 78 -4.33 -19.73 6.56
N LEU A 79 -4.87 -18.53 6.44
CA LEU A 79 -4.91 -17.53 7.50
C LEU A 79 -6.36 -17.31 7.95
N ALA A 80 -6.54 -16.99 9.23
CA ALA A 80 -7.85 -16.66 9.78
C ALA A 80 -8.16 -15.17 9.53
N ALA A 81 -9.40 -14.87 9.17
CA ALA A 81 -9.91 -13.50 9.13
C ALA A 81 -10.18 -13.00 10.56
N PRO A 82 -9.98 -11.69 10.84
CA PRO A 82 -10.38 -11.11 12.11
C PRO A 82 -11.91 -11.13 12.24
N ALA A 83 -12.41 -11.34 13.45
CA ALA A 83 -13.85 -11.40 13.70
C ALA A 83 -14.54 -10.04 13.55
N SER A 84 -13.82 -8.96 13.87
CA SER A 84 -14.33 -7.59 13.84
C SER A 84 -13.21 -6.60 13.51
N THR A 85 -13.61 -5.39 13.14
CA THR A 85 -12.70 -4.22 13.05
C THR A 85 -12.44 -3.66 14.45
N ALA A 86 -11.46 -2.76 14.58
CA ALA A 86 -11.20 -2.03 15.82
C ALA A 86 -12.37 -1.16 16.28
N ALA A 87 -13.32 -0.84 15.38
CA ALA A 87 -14.55 -0.10 15.67
C ALA A 87 -15.77 -1.03 15.92
N ASP A 88 -15.53 -2.31 16.25
CA ASP A 88 -16.55 -3.34 16.49
C ASP A 88 -17.50 -3.63 15.30
N GLY A 89 -17.12 -3.18 14.09
CA GLY A 89 -17.81 -3.52 12.85
C GLY A 89 -17.36 -4.87 12.28
N PRO A 90 -18.11 -5.49 11.35
CA PRO A 90 -17.67 -6.71 10.68
C PRO A 90 -16.46 -6.43 9.80
N ALA A 91 -15.41 -7.26 9.91
CA ALA A 91 -14.26 -7.18 9.01
C ALA A 91 -14.58 -7.91 7.69
N ASP A 92 -14.41 -7.22 6.56
CA ASP A 92 -14.54 -7.83 5.22
C ASP A 92 -13.14 -8.14 4.67
N VAL A 93 -12.59 -9.27 5.09
CA VAL A 93 -11.28 -9.78 4.65
C VAL A 93 -11.47 -11.01 3.77
N ARG A 94 -10.92 -10.95 2.56
CA ARG A 94 -11.03 -11.97 1.52
C ARG A 94 -9.63 -12.46 1.16
N PHE A 95 -9.40 -13.76 1.33
CA PHE A 95 -8.12 -14.37 0.94
C PHE A 95 -8.14 -14.75 -0.53
N ALA A 96 -7.08 -14.42 -1.25
CA ALA A 96 -6.95 -14.70 -2.67
C ALA A 96 -5.60 -15.37 -2.98
N ARG A 97 -5.59 -16.19 -4.02
CA ARG A 97 -4.38 -16.88 -4.53
C ARG A 97 -4.26 -16.61 -6.03
N GLY A 98 -3.05 -16.47 -6.52
CA GLY A 98 -2.75 -16.43 -7.94
C GLY A 98 -2.82 -15.03 -8.56
N ASP A 99 -3.59 -14.88 -9.64
CA ASP A 99 -3.54 -13.74 -10.52
C ASP A 99 -4.10 -12.45 -9.88
N VAL A 100 -3.28 -11.41 -9.85
CA VAL A 100 -3.64 -10.07 -9.35
C VAL A 100 -4.72 -9.40 -10.21
N THR A 101 -4.87 -9.78 -11.48
CA THR A 101 -5.89 -9.21 -12.37
C THR A 101 -7.30 -9.54 -11.89
N ALA A 102 -7.54 -10.78 -11.48
CA ALA A 102 -8.83 -11.19 -10.93
C ALA A 102 -9.15 -10.45 -9.62
N VAL A 103 -8.13 -10.26 -8.77
CA VAL A 103 -8.25 -9.49 -7.53
C VAL A 103 -8.56 -8.03 -7.83
N TYR A 104 -7.86 -7.41 -8.78
CA TYR A 104 -8.11 -6.03 -9.20
C TYR A 104 -9.55 -5.81 -9.66
N GLU A 105 -10.08 -6.69 -10.51
CA GLU A 105 -11.47 -6.58 -10.98
C GLU A 105 -12.48 -6.72 -9.83
N ALA A 106 -12.25 -7.63 -8.89
CA ALA A 106 -13.09 -7.76 -7.70
C ALA A 106 -13.01 -6.53 -6.79
N MET A 107 -11.82 -5.95 -6.61
CA MET A 107 -11.62 -4.70 -5.87
C MET A 107 -12.37 -3.53 -6.54
N ARG A 108 -12.28 -3.40 -7.86
CA ARG A 108 -12.99 -2.35 -8.62
C ARG A 108 -14.50 -2.42 -8.43
N GLN A 109 -15.06 -3.62 -8.52
CA GLN A 109 -16.49 -3.84 -8.32
C GLN A 109 -16.93 -3.45 -6.90
N ALA A 110 -16.14 -3.80 -5.89
CA ALA A 110 -16.45 -3.49 -4.51
C ALA A 110 -16.27 -2.00 -4.17
N ALA A 111 -15.27 -1.34 -4.75
CA ALA A 111 -14.94 0.06 -4.48
C ALA A 111 -15.90 1.06 -5.16
N GLY A 112 -16.60 0.66 -6.23
CA GLY A 112 -17.44 1.56 -7.02
C GLY A 112 -16.61 2.65 -7.70
N GLU A 113 -16.87 3.91 -7.36
CA GLU A 113 -16.14 5.05 -7.93
C GLU A 113 -14.89 5.45 -7.17
N LYS A 114 -14.67 4.89 -5.98
CA LYS A 114 -13.50 5.19 -5.17
C LYS A 114 -12.24 4.52 -5.71
N ASP A 115 -11.09 5.05 -5.30
CA ASP A 115 -9.78 4.51 -5.64
C ASP A 115 -9.48 3.20 -4.88
N LEU A 116 -8.46 2.48 -5.34
CA LEU A 116 -7.97 1.22 -4.80
C LEU A 116 -6.59 1.44 -4.19
N TRP A 117 -6.27 0.77 -3.10
CA TRP A 117 -4.98 0.90 -2.44
C TRP A 117 -4.25 -0.44 -2.30
N VAL A 118 -3.02 -0.50 -2.81
CA VAL A 118 -2.06 -1.55 -2.43
C VAL A 118 -1.37 -1.08 -1.16
N VAL A 119 -1.68 -1.74 -0.03
CA VAL A 119 -1.12 -1.39 1.30
C VAL A 119 0.36 -1.81 1.38
N GLY A 120 0.67 -2.97 0.84
CA GLY A 120 2.02 -3.55 0.78
C GLY A 120 1.97 -5.06 0.53
N GLY A 121 3.10 -5.78 0.29
CA GLY A 121 4.47 -5.27 0.14
C GLY A 121 4.83 -4.89 -1.29
N GLY A 122 6.10 -4.52 -1.44
CA GLY A 122 6.64 -4.07 -2.73
C GLY A 122 6.54 -5.12 -3.85
N GLU A 123 6.68 -6.39 -3.53
CA GLU A 123 6.52 -7.47 -4.52
C GLU A 123 5.07 -7.54 -5.05
N LEU A 124 4.07 -7.39 -4.18
CA LEU A 124 2.67 -7.34 -4.60
C LEU A 124 2.38 -6.13 -5.48
N ALA A 125 2.88 -4.94 -5.09
CA ALA A 125 2.77 -3.74 -5.92
C ALA A 125 3.46 -3.95 -7.29
N GLY A 126 4.59 -4.66 -7.30
CA GLY A 126 5.29 -5.07 -8.51
C GLY A 126 4.45 -5.97 -9.43
N GLN A 127 3.72 -6.94 -8.88
CA GLN A 127 2.82 -7.80 -9.66
C GLN A 127 1.68 -7.01 -10.32
N PHE A 128 1.08 -6.06 -9.61
CA PHE A 128 0.09 -5.15 -10.20
C PHE A 128 0.71 -4.27 -11.30
N ALA A 129 1.95 -3.80 -11.11
CA ALA A 129 2.66 -3.04 -12.13
C ALA A 129 2.98 -3.88 -13.38
N ASP A 130 3.45 -5.14 -13.20
CA ASP A 130 3.71 -6.08 -14.30
C ASP A 130 2.45 -6.37 -15.13
N ALA A 131 1.28 -6.40 -14.47
CA ALA A 131 -0.03 -6.54 -15.12
C ALA A 131 -0.55 -5.23 -15.76
N GLY A 132 0.19 -4.12 -15.66
CA GLY A 132 -0.22 -2.81 -16.18
C GLY A 132 -1.39 -2.17 -15.44
N LEU A 133 -1.62 -2.57 -14.19
CA LEU A 133 -2.77 -2.16 -13.39
C LEU A 133 -2.45 -1.06 -12.37
N LEU A 134 -1.17 -0.89 -11.99
CA LEU A 134 -0.74 0.15 -11.06
C LEU A 134 -0.75 1.52 -11.74
N ASP A 135 -1.48 2.48 -11.21
CA ASP A 135 -1.62 3.81 -11.79
C ASP A 135 -0.70 4.84 -11.13
N GLU A 136 -0.61 4.83 -9.80
CA GLU A 136 0.16 5.82 -9.06
C GLU A 136 0.95 5.21 -7.90
N VAL A 137 2.06 5.86 -7.56
CA VAL A 137 2.86 5.58 -6.35
C VAL A 137 2.89 6.86 -5.51
N HIS A 138 2.33 6.79 -4.31
CA HIS A 138 2.38 7.85 -3.31
C HIS A 138 3.38 7.46 -2.24
N LEU A 139 4.50 8.16 -2.19
CA LEU A 139 5.67 7.80 -1.38
C LEU A 139 5.94 8.85 -0.32
N SER A 140 6.12 8.40 0.93
CA SER A 140 6.65 9.19 2.03
C SER A 140 8.02 8.64 2.43
N ILE A 141 9.08 9.40 2.22
CA ILE A 141 10.46 9.00 2.50
C ILE A 141 10.85 9.48 3.90
N ALA A 142 11.11 8.55 4.80
CA ALA A 142 11.60 8.83 6.15
C ALA A 142 13.08 9.22 6.12
N PRO A 143 13.55 10.05 7.06
CA PRO A 143 14.96 10.42 7.20
C PRO A 143 15.79 9.32 7.85
N ALA A 144 15.74 8.11 7.30
CA ALA A 144 16.43 6.92 7.79
C ALA A 144 16.95 6.08 6.64
N THR A 145 18.05 5.37 6.85
CA THR A 145 18.58 4.34 5.93
C THR A 145 18.63 3.00 6.65
N LEU A 146 18.35 1.92 5.94
CA LEU A 146 18.36 0.56 6.50
C LEU A 146 19.54 -0.29 6.01
N GLY A 147 20.11 0.04 4.86
CA GLY A 147 21.20 -0.71 4.23
C GLY A 147 20.73 -2.02 3.60
N ARG A 148 19.73 -2.67 4.16
CA ARG A 148 19.07 -3.89 3.67
C ARG A 148 17.65 -3.98 4.22
N GLY A 149 16.80 -4.78 3.57
CA GLY A 149 15.40 -4.96 4.01
C GLY A 149 14.48 -5.36 2.87
N ARG A 150 13.20 -5.10 3.03
CA ARG A 150 12.18 -5.37 2.02
C ARG A 150 12.14 -4.21 1.02
N PRO A 151 12.40 -4.47 -0.28
CA PRO A 151 12.44 -3.43 -1.29
C PRO A 151 11.10 -2.70 -1.43
N LEU A 152 11.16 -1.39 -1.66
CA LEU A 152 9.98 -0.55 -1.90
C LEU A 152 9.15 -1.04 -3.09
N LEU A 153 9.80 -1.22 -4.24
CA LEU A 153 9.14 -1.65 -5.48
C LEU A 153 10.19 -2.29 -6.39
N PRO A 154 10.37 -3.64 -6.32
CA PRO A 154 11.45 -4.34 -7.02
C PRO A 154 11.12 -4.55 -8.50
N ARG A 155 10.79 -3.48 -9.22
CA ARG A 155 10.51 -3.44 -10.66
C ARG A 155 11.11 -2.19 -11.28
N ARG A 156 11.49 -2.30 -12.55
CA ARG A 156 11.84 -1.13 -13.35
C ARG A 156 10.57 -0.50 -13.89
N LEU A 157 10.26 0.71 -13.44
CA LEU A 157 9.14 1.51 -13.92
C LEU A 157 9.62 2.91 -14.28
N ASP A 158 9.06 3.49 -15.32
CA ASP A 158 9.21 4.91 -15.62
C ASP A 158 8.07 5.66 -14.94
N LEU A 159 8.43 6.67 -14.16
CA LEU A 159 7.51 7.43 -13.33
C LEU A 159 7.49 8.90 -13.76
N GLU A 160 6.33 9.51 -13.68
CA GLU A 160 6.13 10.95 -13.86
C GLU A 160 5.78 11.57 -12.51
N LEU A 161 6.54 12.57 -12.08
CA LEU A 161 6.24 13.31 -10.86
C LEU A 161 4.95 14.14 -11.04
N ILE A 162 3.96 13.90 -10.18
CA ILE A 162 2.70 14.66 -10.13
C ILE A 162 2.81 15.78 -9.10
N GLU A 163 3.30 15.44 -7.91
CA GLU A 163 3.33 16.33 -6.76
C GLU A 163 4.50 15.98 -5.84
N GLN A 164 5.06 16.97 -5.17
CA GLN A 164 6.06 16.79 -4.12
C GLN A 164 5.80 17.72 -2.94
N GLY A 165 6.26 17.34 -1.77
CA GLY A 165 6.09 18.12 -0.55
C GLY A 165 6.83 17.52 0.63
N THR A 166 6.39 17.90 1.80
CA THR A 166 6.90 17.38 3.08
C THR A 166 5.75 17.06 4.03
N ASN A 167 5.97 16.16 4.95
CA ASN A 167 5.07 15.87 6.05
C ASN A 167 5.91 15.61 7.31
N GLY A 168 6.03 16.64 8.17
CA GLY A 168 6.99 16.61 9.26
C GLY A 168 8.40 16.35 8.72
N PRO A 169 9.10 15.31 9.20
CA PRO A 169 10.44 14.97 8.73
C PRO A 169 10.47 14.21 7.40
N PHE A 170 9.31 13.83 6.85
CA PHE A 170 9.22 13.06 5.61
C PHE A 170 9.28 13.95 4.37
N VAL A 171 10.00 13.50 3.35
CA VAL A 171 9.82 13.99 1.98
C VAL A 171 8.71 13.19 1.33
N THR A 172 7.74 13.87 0.73
CA THR A 172 6.59 13.23 0.09
C THR A 172 6.60 13.46 -1.41
N ALA A 173 6.21 12.44 -2.17
CA ALA A 173 6.07 12.53 -3.61
C ALA A 173 4.93 11.64 -4.11
N ARG A 174 4.22 12.11 -5.12
CA ARG A 174 3.20 11.36 -5.85
C ARG A 174 3.66 11.22 -7.29
N HIS A 175 3.64 10.00 -7.79
CA HIS A 175 4.09 9.69 -9.13
C HIS A 175 3.00 8.92 -9.88
N ARG A 176 2.85 9.22 -11.17
CA ARG A 176 2.09 8.40 -12.11
C ARG A 176 3.02 7.36 -12.72
N VAL A 177 2.54 6.13 -12.82
CA VAL A 177 3.24 5.08 -13.56
C VAL A 177 3.05 5.32 -15.06
N ARG A 178 4.13 5.52 -15.79
CA ARG A 178 4.07 5.63 -17.25
C ARG A 178 3.85 4.24 -17.84
N ARG A 179 2.79 4.11 -18.61
CA ARG A 179 2.60 2.91 -19.44
C ARG A 179 3.53 3.03 -20.64
N ALA A 180 4.20 1.94 -21.02
CA ALA A 180 4.94 1.92 -22.27
C ALA A 180 3.96 2.25 -23.40
N ASP A 181 4.26 3.29 -24.18
CA ASP A 181 3.56 3.54 -25.43
C ASP A 181 3.79 2.31 -26.31
N ASN A 182 2.75 1.50 -26.51
CA ASN A 182 2.75 0.47 -27.52
C ASN A 182 2.71 1.20 -28.87
N GLY A 183 3.93 1.53 -29.38
CA GLY A 183 4.14 2.04 -30.73
C GLY A 183 3.87 0.97 -31.79
#